data_d0b57cb2e11aa78fd6b94ecf6185bd00
#
_entry.id   d0b57cb2e11aa78fd6b94ecf6185bd00
#
_cell.length_a   1.000
_cell.length_b   1.000
_cell.length_c   1.000
_cell.angle_alpha   90.00
_cell.angle_beta   90.00
_cell.angle_gamma   90.00
#
_symmetry.space_group_name_H-M   'P 1'
#
loop_
_entity.id
_entity.type
_entity.pdbx_description
1 polymer ?
#
loop_
_entity_poly.entity_id
_entity_poly.type
_entity_poly.pdbx_seq_one_letter_code
_entity_poly.pdbx_strand_id
1 'polypeptide(L)'
;MNKKVSAVLIAVALTAAGHVSAAELNAYSIMPEKYASRIFAEFTKDTGIKVNFLRFSSGEALARLTAERGNPQVDVMLGGPAATYAAGMKDGICEAYRPKDSDAIPSNLRDPGNYWTGIGVIPLCFLTNTKFLAKNNMKAPSKWADLLDPRYKNNLQMADARTSGTATERIYSLVKVMGEDEAFKFQKKLNGNIQMYTKSGAGGAMPIATGQCASGIFYIVDALDIAQQGYPVTITYPEDGVSFGIEATGVIKGGKNNAEAKQFVDWAASKKFAEFIVANKINYVPTRTDVKTSNPILDLSKIHTVQVDTAWKGEKRKEYTQRWINEVIK
;
A
#
# COMPACT_ATOMS: atom_id res chain seq x y z
N MET A 1 44.97 -76.97 -17.84
CA MET A 1 43.92 -76.49 -16.85
C MET A 1 43.82 -74.97 -16.91
N ASN A 2 42.89 -74.49 -17.72
CA ASN A 2 42.74 -73.04 -17.93
C ASN A 2 41.63 -72.52 -17.02
N LYS A 3 41.97 -71.60 -16.07
CA LYS A 3 41.02 -70.91 -15.27
C LYS A 3 40.64 -69.56 -16.03
N LYS A 4 39.39 -69.48 -16.48
CA LYS A 4 38.80 -68.24 -17.00
C LYS A 4 38.40 -67.37 -15.80
N VAL A 5 38.95 -66.18 -15.71
CA VAL A 5 38.51 -65.15 -14.76
C VAL A 5 37.47 -64.24 -15.49
N SER A 6 36.24 -64.36 -15.04
CA SER A 6 35.17 -63.45 -15.52
C SER A 6 35.21 -62.16 -14.73
N ALA A 7 35.52 -61.07 -15.42
CA ALA A 7 35.42 -59.71 -14.86
C ALA A 7 33.95 -59.21 -14.93
N VAL A 8 33.35 -58.99 -13.78
CA VAL A 8 32.02 -58.37 -13.65
C VAL A 8 32.22 -56.86 -13.61
N LEU A 9 31.81 -56.15 -14.68
CA LEU A 9 31.73 -54.68 -14.73
C LEU A 9 30.46 -54.25 -13.98
N ILE A 10 30.63 -53.68 -12.81
CA ILE A 10 29.55 -52.97 -12.10
C ILE A 10 29.46 -51.56 -12.68
N ALA A 11 28.44 -51.27 -13.48
CA ALA A 11 28.10 -49.92 -13.91
C ALA A 11 27.44 -49.14 -12.77
N VAL A 12 28.17 -48.25 -12.14
CA VAL A 12 27.63 -47.31 -11.18
C VAL A 12 26.91 -46.18 -11.94
N ALA A 13 25.60 -46.26 -12.01
CA ALA A 13 24.78 -45.15 -12.49
C ALA A 13 24.81 -44.05 -11.44
N LEU A 14 25.62 -42.99 -11.64
CA LEU A 14 25.51 -41.75 -10.91
C LEU A 14 24.19 -41.06 -11.33
N THR A 15 23.14 -41.21 -10.55
CA THR A 15 21.99 -40.34 -10.61
C THR A 15 22.41 -38.95 -10.09
N ALA A 16 22.70 -38.05 -11.02
CA ALA A 16 22.82 -36.63 -10.71
C ALA A 16 21.45 -36.14 -10.19
N ALA A 17 21.23 -36.23 -8.90
CA ALA A 17 20.15 -35.52 -8.25
C ALA A 17 20.46 -34.04 -8.38
N GLY A 18 19.99 -33.42 -9.47
CA GLY A 18 20.01 -32.00 -9.61
C GLY A 18 19.29 -31.38 -8.41
N HIS A 19 19.98 -30.63 -7.61
CA HIS A 19 19.36 -29.80 -6.59
C HIS A 19 18.51 -28.81 -7.33
N VAL A 20 17.21 -29.08 -7.48
CA VAL A 20 16.22 -28.08 -7.87
C VAL A 20 16.20 -27.12 -6.69
N SER A 21 16.94 -26.03 -6.79
CA SER A 21 16.79 -24.92 -5.86
C SER A 21 15.31 -24.53 -5.88
N ALA A 22 14.66 -24.57 -4.74
CA ALA A 22 13.28 -24.13 -4.65
C ALA A 22 13.20 -22.70 -5.20
N ALA A 23 12.26 -22.46 -6.12
CA ALA A 23 12.09 -21.13 -6.69
C ALA A 23 11.81 -20.11 -5.58
N GLU A 24 12.53 -19.01 -5.59
CA GLU A 24 12.44 -17.97 -4.57
C GLU A 24 12.08 -16.63 -5.21
N LEU A 25 11.38 -15.80 -4.43
CA LEU A 25 11.02 -14.43 -4.78
C LEU A 25 11.42 -13.51 -3.63
N ASN A 26 12.15 -12.43 -3.91
CA ASN A 26 12.47 -11.41 -2.94
C ASN A 26 11.59 -10.18 -3.17
N ALA A 27 10.99 -9.64 -2.10
CA ALA A 27 10.02 -8.59 -2.22
C ALA A 27 10.23 -7.46 -1.21
N TYR A 28 9.91 -6.23 -1.63
CA TYR A 28 9.57 -5.17 -0.69
C TYR A 28 8.05 -5.05 -0.60
N SER A 29 7.54 -4.89 0.63
CA SER A 29 6.14 -4.65 0.88
C SER A 29 5.93 -3.30 1.55
N ILE A 30 4.94 -2.55 1.06
CA ILE A 30 4.47 -1.32 1.71
C ILE A 30 3.23 -1.61 2.57
N MET A 31 2.54 -2.71 2.31
CA MET A 31 1.39 -3.15 3.11
C MET A 31 1.77 -3.38 4.57
N PRO A 32 0.80 -3.29 5.52
CA PRO A 32 1.00 -3.80 6.87
C PRO A 32 1.48 -5.26 6.85
N GLU A 33 2.48 -5.59 7.66
CA GLU A 33 3.19 -6.89 7.64
C GLU A 33 2.24 -8.08 7.74
N LYS A 34 1.20 -7.98 8.59
CA LYS A 34 0.20 -9.05 8.76
C LYS A 34 -0.55 -9.40 7.47
N TYR A 35 -0.80 -8.41 6.60
CA TYR A 35 -1.46 -8.64 5.32
C TYR A 35 -0.47 -9.16 4.28
N ALA A 36 0.73 -8.57 4.21
CA ALA A 36 1.79 -9.05 3.33
C ALA A 36 2.14 -10.51 3.59
N SER A 37 2.31 -10.91 4.86
CA SER A 37 2.59 -12.29 5.26
C SER A 37 1.52 -13.26 4.78
N ARG A 38 0.24 -12.90 4.90
CA ARG A 38 -0.88 -13.75 4.45
C ARG A 38 -0.94 -13.87 2.93
N ILE A 39 -0.69 -12.76 2.21
CA ILE A 39 -0.68 -12.74 0.74
C ILE A 39 0.47 -13.58 0.21
N PHE A 40 1.68 -13.42 0.73
CA PHE A 40 2.83 -14.19 0.29
C PHE A 40 2.72 -15.68 0.67
N ALA A 41 2.13 -16.00 1.82
CA ALA A 41 1.85 -17.38 2.20
C ALA A 41 0.86 -18.06 1.24
N GLU A 42 -0.22 -17.36 0.83
CA GLU A 42 -1.17 -17.90 -0.14
C GLU A 42 -0.54 -18.05 -1.54
N PHE A 43 0.28 -17.08 -1.97
CA PHE A 43 1.05 -17.21 -3.21
C PHE A 43 1.99 -18.41 -3.17
N THR A 44 2.73 -18.60 -2.07
CA THR A 44 3.61 -19.78 -1.90
C THR A 44 2.83 -21.09 -1.94
N LYS A 45 1.68 -21.14 -1.30
CA LYS A 45 0.78 -22.29 -1.33
C LYS A 45 0.29 -22.62 -2.75
N ASP A 46 -0.01 -21.59 -3.55
CA ASP A 46 -0.52 -21.77 -4.91
C ASP A 46 0.55 -22.15 -5.92
N THR A 47 1.79 -21.72 -5.71
CA THR A 47 2.84 -21.79 -6.74
C THR A 47 4.05 -22.62 -6.34
N GLY A 48 4.25 -22.89 -5.05
CA GLY A 48 5.47 -23.48 -4.50
C GLY A 48 6.65 -22.50 -4.40
N ILE A 49 6.51 -21.25 -4.87
CA ILE A 49 7.57 -20.23 -4.83
C ILE A 49 7.63 -19.65 -3.41
N LYS A 50 8.78 -19.78 -2.76
CA LYS A 50 9.02 -19.19 -1.45
C LYS A 50 9.26 -17.71 -1.55
N VAL A 51 8.65 -16.90 -0.68
CA VAL A 51 8.82 -15.44 -0.68
C VAL A 51 9.56 -14.98 0.57
N ASN A 52 10.65 -14.24 0.35
CA ASN A 52 11.33 -13.48 1.38
C ASN A 52 10.95 -12.00 1.21
N PHE A 53 10.53 -11.33 2.27
CA PHE A 53 10.15 -9.94 2.14
C PHE A 53 10.60 -9.06 3.32
N LEU A 54 10.75 -7.76 3.04
CA LEU A 54 10.94 -6.72 4.03
C LEU A 54 9.85 -5.66 3.87
N ARG A 55 9.37 -5.15 5.00
CA ARG A 55 8.32 -4.13 5.03
C ARG A 55 8.91 -2.74 5.22
N PHE A 56 8.48 -1.78 4.38
CA PHE A 56 8.83 -0.37 4.44
C PHE A 56 7.60 0.54 4.33
N SER A 57 7.74 1.81 4.69
CA SER A 57 6.81 2.87 4.28
C SER A 57 7.13 3.30 2.84
N SER A 58 6.15 3.91 2.15
CA SER A 58 6.28 4.23 0.71
C SER A 58 7.52 5.06 0.35
N GLY A 59 7.84 6.05 1.18
CA GLY A 59 9.03 6.89 0.96
C GLY A 59 10.34 6.15 1.18
N GLU A 60 10.38 5.27 2.18
CA GLU A 60 11.56 4.43 2.47
C GLU A 60 11.78 3.39 1.39
N ALA A 61 10.72 2.70 0.95
CA ALA A 61 10.79 1.73 -0.14
C ALA A 61 11.32 2.39 -1.41
N LEU A 62 10.79 3.56 -1.78
CA LEU A 62 11.24 4.31 -2.96
C LEU A 62 12.71 4.73 -2.83
N ALA A 63 13.12 5.29 -1.71
CA ALA A 63 14.50 5.71 -1.48
C ALA A 63 15.48 4.52 -1.55
N ARG A 64 15.10 3.37 -0.97
CA ARG A 64 15.90 2.16 -0.99
C ARG A 64 16.01 1.58 -2.39
N LEU A 65 14.91 1.44 -3.12
CA LEU A 65 14.92 0.97 -4.52
C LEU A 65 15.74 1.89 -5.42
N THR A 66 15.68 3.21 -5.21
CA THR A 66 16.52 4.18 -5.95
C THR A 66 18.01 3.96 -5.65
N ALA A 67 18.39 3.73 -4.40
CA ALA A 67 19.77 3.47 -4.00
C ALA A 67 20.29 2.13 -4.56
N GLU A 68 19.42 1.12 -4.63
CA GLU A 68 19.73 -0.24 -5.12
C GLU A 68 19.59 -0.40 -6.64
N ARG A 69 19.23 0.65 -7.38
CA ARG A 69 18.93 0.61 -8.82
C ARG A 69 19.99 -0.10 -9.68
N GLY A 70 21.27 0.04 -9.34
CA GLY A 70 22.38 -0.61 -10.03
C GLY A 70 22.59 -2.09 -9.69
N ASN A 71 22.03 -2.54 -8.57
CA ASN A 71 22.09 -3.92 -8.07
C ASN A 71 20.85 -4.21 -7.20
N PRO A 72 19.68 -4.42 -7.81
CA PRO A 72 18.42 -4.63 -7.08
C PRO A 72 18.50 -5.84 -6.16
N GLN A 73 18.01 -5.66 -4.94
CA GLN A 73 17.98 -6.70 -3.91
C GLN A 73 16.66 -7.46 -3.88
N VAL A 74 15.67 -6.96 -4.62
CA VAL A 74 14.33 -7.56 -4.71
C VAL A 74 13.85 -7.61 -6.16
N ASP A 75 12.87 -8.46 -6.39
CA ASP A 75 12.32 -8.79 -7.70
C ASP A 75 10.97 -8.11 -7.93
N VAL A 76 10.23 -7.85 -6.83
CA VAL A 76 8.86 -7.32 -6.87
C VAL A 76 8.61 -6.38 -5.71
N MET A 77 7.71 -5.41 -5.93
CA MET A 77 7.13 -4.60 -4.86
C MET A 77 5.64 -4.89 -4.71
N LEU A 78 5.19 -5.12 -3.48
CA LEU A 78 3.79 -5.37 -3.13
C LEU A 78 3.23 -4.22 -2.31
N GLY A 79 2.11 -3.68 -2.78
CA GLY A 79 1.31 -2.70 -2.04
C GLY A 79 1.88 -1.29 -2.10
N GLY A 80 1.20 -0.40 -1.41
CA GLY A 80 1.43 1.04 -1.44
C GLY A 80 0.84 1.73 -2.65
N PRO A 81 0.67 3.07 -2.55
CA PRO A 81 0.01 3.83 -3.59
C PRO A 81 0.74 3.77 -4.92
N ALA A 82 0.02 3.59 -6.01
CA ALA A 82 0.51 3.60 -7.38
C ALA A 82 1.38 4.84 -7.71
N ALA A 83 1.12 5.97 -7.06
CA ALA A 83 1.97 7.17 -7.14
C ALA A 83 3.43 6.94 -6.71
N THR A 84 3.69 5.95 -5.85
CA THR A 84 5.06 5.56 -5.46
C THR A 84 5.76 4.87 -6.62
N TYR A 85 5.06 4.01 -7.35
CA TYR A 85 5.55 3.37 -8.57
C TYR A 85 5.76 4.39 -9.69
N ALA A 86 4.79 5.30 -9.89
CA ALA A 86 4.89 6.36 -10.87
C ALA A 86 6.10 7.28 -10.62
N ALA A 87 6.42 7.57 -9.36
CA ALA A 87 7.65 8.29 -9.01
C ALA A 87 8.91 7.47 -9.36
N GLY A 88 8.92 6.16 -9.04
CA GLY A 88 10.04 5.26 -9.31
C GLY A 88 10.26 4.96 -10.79
N MET A 89 9.22 5.04 -11.62
CA MET A 89 9.35 4.84 -13.08
C MET A 89 10.34 5.81 -13.71
N LYS A 90 10.34 7.08 -13.28
CA LYS A 90 11.27 8.11 -13.77
C LYS A 90 12.73 7.77 -13.45
N ASP A 91 12.96 7.06 -12.37
CA ASP A 91 14.29 6.61 -11.94
C ASP A 91 14.67 5.24 -12.54
N GLY A 92 13.80 4.66 -13.39
CA GLY A 92 14.03 3.37 -14.04
C GLY A 92 14.02 2.17 -13.09
N ILE A 93 13.28 2.25 -11.98
CA ILE A 93 13.19 1.21 -10.94
C ILE A 93 12.29 0.06 -11.38
N CYS A 94 11.19 0.37 -12.08
CA CYS A 94 10.19 -0.62 -12.46
C CYS A 94 10.46 -1.19 -13.86
N GLU A 95 10.10 -2.45 -14.07
CA GLU A 95 10.04 -3.11 -15.37
C GLU A 95 8.60 -3.10 -15.89
N ALA A 96 8.42 -2.81 -17.17
CA ALA A 96 7.10 -2.88 -17.80
C ALA A 96 6.69 -4.35 -17.97
N TYR A 97 5.58 -4.73 -17.33
CA TYR A 97 4.98 -6.04 -17.45
C TYR A 97 3.46 -5.99 -17.37
N ARG A 98 2.76 -6.44 -18.41
CA ARG A 98 1.30 -6.55 -18.41
C ARG A 98 0.88 -7.93 -17.88
N PRO A 99 0.16 -8.01 -16.75
CA PRO A 99 -0.34 -9.28 -16.24
C PRO A 99 -1.34 -9.91 -17.20
N LYS A 100 -1.33 -11.25 -17.28
CA LYS A 100 -2.15 -12.04 -18.23
C LYS A 100 -3.65 -11.81 -18.05
N ASP A 101 -4.14 -11.62 -16.84
CA ASP A 101 -5.57 -11.50 -16.49
C ASP A 101 -5.96 -10.07 -16.05
N SER A 102 -5.27 -9.07 -16.59
CA SER A 102 -5.45 -7.67 -16.18
C SER A 102 -6.60 -6.95 -16.88
N ASP A 103 -7.29 -7.56 -17.84
CA ASP A 103 -8.36 -6.90 -18.61
C ASP A 103 -9.62 -6.61 -17.78
N ALA A 104 -9.87 -7.39 -16.73
CA ALA A 104 -10.92 -7.12 -15.77
C ALA A 104 -10.60 -5.97 -14.81
N ILE A 105 -9.38 -5.40 -14.84
CA ILE A 105 -8.98 -4.23 -14.08
C ILE A 105 -9.13 -3.00 -15.00
N PRO A 106 -9.95 -2.00 -14.65
CA PRO A 106 -10.12 -0.77 -15.43
C PRO A 106 -8.80 -0.06 -15.74
N SER A 107 -8.70 0.55 -16.90
CA SER A 107 -7.47 1.19 -17.38
C SER A 107 -6.96 2.31 -16.47
N ASN A 108 -7.85 3.01 -15.78
CA ASN A 108 -7.50 4.05 -14.80
C ASN A 108 -6.98 3.48 -13.45
N LEU A 109 -7.03 2.16 -13.26
CA LEU A 109 -6.48 1.47 -12.09
C LEU A 109 -5.22 0.65 -12.41
N ARG A 110 -4.59 0.89 -13.56
CA ARG A 110 -3.31 0.31 -13.97
C ARG A 110 -2.51 1.32 -14.80
N ASP A 111 -1.22 1.13 -14.85
CA ASP A 111 -0.35 2.03 -15.62
C ASP A 111 -0.49 1.80 -17.13
N PRO A 112 -0.65 2.86 -17.94
CA PRO A 112 -0.69 2.71 -19.41
C PRO A 112 0.56 2.05 -20.00
N GLY A 113 1.74 2.26 -19.38
CA GLY A 113 3.01 1.65 -19.75
C GLY A 113 3.27 0.29 -19.10
N ASN A 114 2.33 -0.21 -18.29
CA ASN A 114 2.39 -1.49 -17.55
C ASN A 114 3.52 -1.59 -16.52
N TYR A 115 3.95 -0.49 -15.93
CA TYR A 115 4.94 -0.51 -14.85
C TYR A 115 4.37 -0.86 -13.48
N TRP A 116 3.06 -0.75 -13.32
CA TRP A 116 2.32 -1.19 -12.13
C TRP A 116 0.90 -1.61 -12.48
N THR A 117 0.35 -2.48 -11.63
CA THR A 117 -1.04 -2.93 -11.71
C THR A 117 -1.70 -2.74 -10.36
N GLY A 118 -2.89 -2.11 -10.35
CA GLY A 118 -3.69 -1.92 -9.15
C GLY A 118 -4.30 -3.23 -8.66
N ILE A 119 -4.18 -3.49 -7.37
CA ILE A 119 -4.71 -4.67 -6.69
C ILE A 119 -5.81 -4.34 -5.68
N GLY A 120 -5.99 -3.08 -5.37
CA GLY A 120 -7.04 -2.59 -4.47
C GLY A 120 -7.16 -1.08 -4.52
N VAL A 121 -8.33 -0.56 -4.15
CA VAL A 121 -8.57 0.88 -3.97
C VAL A 121 -8.80 1.15 -2.49
N ILE A 122 -8.14 2.19 -1.97
CA ILE A 122 -8.15 2.56 -0.56
C ILE A 122 -8.39 4.06 -0.39
N PRO A 123 -9.63 4.51 -0.16
CA PRO A 123 -9.90 5.91 0.14
C PRO A 123 -9.30 6.31 1.50
N LEU A 124 -8.97 7.58 1.66
CA LEU A 124 -8.68 8.15 2.97
C LEU A 124 -9.98 8.35 3.75
N CYS A 125 -9.87 8.28 5.07
CA CYS A 125 -10.95 8.52 6.00
C CYS A 125 -10.45 9.15 7.30
N PHE A 126 -11.37 9.64 8.11
CA PHE A 126 -11.11 10.00 9.50
C PHE A 126 -11.39 8.80 10.39
N LEU A 127 -10.47 8.49 11.30
CA LEU A 127 -10.65 7.55 12.41
C LEU A 127 -10.71 8.38 13.69
N THR A 128 -11.78 8.24 14.47
CA THR A 128 -12.00 9.07 15.67
C THR A 128 -12.44 8.23 16.85
N ASN A 129 -11.85 8.46 18.02
CA ASN A 129 -12.21 7.79 19.27
C ASN A 129 -13.57 8.28 19.77
N THR A 130 -14.55 7.37 19.92
CA THR A 130 -15.93 7.74 20.34
C THR A 130 -16.02 8.19 21.78
N LYS A 131 -15.14 7.71 22.67
CA LYS A 131 -15.09 8.17 24.06
C LYS A 131 -14.59 9.61 24.16
N PHE A 132 -13.63 9.99 23.30
CA PHE A 132 -13.19 11.39 23.20
C PHE A 132 -14.33 12.29 22.74
N LEU A 133 -15.07 11.90 21.72
CA LEU A 133 -16.21 12.64 21.21
C LEU A 133 -17.26 12.86 22.31
N ALA A 134 -17.65 11.80 23.01
CA ALA A 134 -18.64 11.86 24.09
C ALA A 134 -18.17 12.78 25.23
N LYS A 135 -16.91 12.64 25.69
CA LYS A 135 -16.33 13.46 26.76
C LYS A 135 -16.33 14.95 26.43
N ASN A 136 -16.15 15.31 25.16
CA ASN A 136 -16.04 16.71 24.71
C ASN A 136 -17.32 17.23 24.06
N ASN A 137 -18.42 16.47 24.11
CA ASN A 137 -19.70 16.80 23.46
C ASN A 137 -19.50 17.20 21.98
N MET A 138 -18.79 16.33 21.23
CA MET A 138 -18.46 16.54 19.82
C MET A 138 -19.15 15.50 18.93
N LYS A 139 -19.42 15.90 17.70
CA LYS A 139 -19.73 14.96 16.61
C LYS A 139 -18.42 14.49 15.96
N ALA A 140 -18.46 13.32 15.31
CA ALA A 140 -17.36 12.88 14.48
C ALA A 140 -17.10 13.88 13.35
N PRO A 141 -15.84 14.13 12.95
CA PRO A 141 -15.54 15.03 11.85
C PRO A 141 -16.13 14.49 10.55
N SER A 142 -16.79 15.37 9.79
CA SER A 142 -17.38 15.05 8.49
C SER A 142 -16.80 15.88 7.35
N LYS A 143 -16.00 16.90 7.66
CA LYS A 143 -15.31 17.77 6.71
C LYS A 143 -13.87 17.99 7.14
N TRP A 144 -13.01 18.32 6.18
CA TRP A 144 -11.61 18.65 6.50
C TRP A 144 -11.50 19.74 7.55
N ALA A 145 -12.32 20.79 7.44
CA ALA A 145 -12.31 21.93 8.36
C ALA A 145 -12.65 21.55 9.81
N ASP A 146 -13.39 20.47 10.06
CA ASP A 146 -13.75 20.03 11.41
C ASP A 146 -12.51 19.65 12.23
N LEU A 147 -11.43 19.22 11.57
CA LEU A 147 -10.16 18.91 12.23
C LEU A 147 -9.42 20.15 12.78
N LEU A 148 -9.85 21.35 12.41
CA LEU A 148 -9.31 22.60 12.97
C LEU A 148 -9.98 23.01 14.29
N ASP A 149 -11.00 22.27 14.76
CA ASP A 149 -11.64 22.57 16.05
C ASP A 149 -10.58 22.59 17.17
N PRO A 150 -10.55 23.68 18.00
CA PRO A 150 -9.56 23.83 19.07
C PRO A 150 -9.55 22.68 20.09
N ARG A 151 -10.65 21.93 20.22
CA ARG A 151 -10.74 20.74 21.10
C ARG A 151 -9.82 19.61 20.65
N TYR A 152 -9.38 19.61 19.39
CA TYR A 152 -8.38 18.67 18.87
C TYR A 152 -6.93 19.09 19.15
N LYS A 153 -6.66 20.23 19.81
CA LYS A 153 -5.29 20.69 20.06
C LYS A 153 -4.43 19.62 20.70
N ASN A 154 -3.31 19.27 20.05
CA ASN A 154 -2.40 18.19 20.45
C ASN A 154 -3.08 16.80 20.59
N ASN A 155 -4.15 16.54 19.84
CA ASN A 155 -4.93 15.30 19.90
C ASN A 155 -5.14 14.64 18.53
N LEU A 156 -4.47 15.11 17.47
CA LEU A 156 -4.52 14.46 16.17
C LEU A 156 -3.25 13.66 15.88
N GLN A 157 -3.43 12.50 15.26
CA GLN A 157 -2.33 11.68 14.72
C GLN A 157 -2.35 11.76 13.19
N MET A 158 -1.21 12.01 12.60
CA MET A 158 -1.07 12.02 11.14
C MET A 158 0.25 11.37 10.73
N ALA A 159 0.31 10.91 9.50
CA ALA A 159 1.55 10.40 8.94
C ALA A 159 2.44 11.54 8.39
N ASP A 160 3.74 11.33 8.43
CA ASP A 160 4.78 12.23 7.92
C ASP A 160 4.88 12.11 6.38
N ALA A 161 4.83 13.24 5.68
CA ALA A 161 4.87 13.25 4.21
C ALA A 161 6.24 12.81 3.63
N ARG A 162 7.31 12.86 4.42
CA ARG A 162 8.64 12.40 3.99
C ARG A 162 8.70 10.90 3.80
N THR A 163 7.92 10.15 4.57
CA THR A 163 8.01 8.68 4.63
C THR A 163 6.73 7.95 4.19
N SER A 164 5.55 8.57 4.36
CA SER A 164 4.27 7.89 4.22
C SER A 164 3.51 8.26 2.94
N GLY A 165 3.00 7.23 2.25
CA GLY A 165 2.06 7.39 1.14
C GLY A 165 0.71 7.94 1.56
N THR A 166 0.22 7.60 2.77
CA THR A 166 -1.01 8.16 3.34
C THR A 166 -0.92 9.67 3.50
N ALA A 167 0.25 10.17 3.94
CA ALA A 167 0.49 11.60 4.09
C ALA A 167 0.51 12.34 2.76
N THR A 168 1.17 11.77 1.73
CA THR A 168 1.16 12.38 0.39
C THR A 168 -0.23 12.31 -0.23
N GLU A 169 -1.00 11.24 -0.02
CA GLU A 169 -2.39 11.15 -0.48
C GLU A 169 -3.28 12.22 0.16
N ARG A 170 -3.09 12.51 1.46
CA ARG A 170 -3.75 13.64 2.13
C ARG A 170 -3.45 14.97 1.45
N ILE A 171 -2.19 15.22 1.10
CA ILE A 171 -1.81 16.46 0.40
C ILE A 171 -2.54 16.54 -0.94
N TYR A 172 -2.55 15.46 -1.73
CA TYR A 172 -3.24 15.43 -3.03
C TYR A 172 -4.75 15.64 -2.89
N SER A 173 -5.40 15.02 -1.87
CA SER A 173 -6.81 15.26 -1.56
C SER A 173 -7.09 16.73 -1.31
N LEU A 174 -6.33 17.33 -0.39
CA LEU A 174 -6.52 18.73 -0.01
C LEU A 174 -6.30 19.68 -1.19
N VAL A 175 -5.26 19.46 -1.99
CA VAL A 175 -4.98 20.26 -3.19
C VAL A 175 -6.15 20.19 -4.19
N LYS A 176 -6.76 19.03 -4.36
CA LYS A 176 -7.92 18.88 -5.26
C LYS A 176 -9.20 19.47 -4.70
N VAL A 177 -9.41 19.40 -3.38
CA VAL A 177 -10.62 19.90 -2.72
C VAL A 177 -10.61 21.42 -2.60
N MET A 178 -9.48 22.04 -2.29
CA MET A 178 -9.43 23.47 -1.94
C MET A 178 -8.42 24.30 -2.74
N GLY A 179 -7.70 23.69 -3.68
CA GLY A 179 -6.63 24.35 -4.42
C GLY A 179 -5.29 24.29 -3.70
N GLU A 180 -4.21 24.50 -4.44
CA GLU A 180 -2.85 24.21 -3.96
C GLU A 180 -2.46 25.07 -2.75
N ASP A 181 -2.55 26.40 -2.88
CA ASP A 181 -2.11 27.31 -1.81
C ASP A 181 -2.98 27.21 -0.55
N GLU A 182 -4.28 27.07 -0.71
CA GLU A 182 -5.19 26.91 0.43
C GLU A 182 -4.97 25.57 1.13
N ALA A 183 -4.60 24.51 0.40
CA ALA A 183 -4.27 23.22 0.99
C ALA A 183 -3.04 23.29 1.92
N PHE A 184 -2.00 24.04 1.55
CA PHE A 184 -0.82 24.20 2.41
C PHE A 184 -1.09 25.14 3.58
N LYS A 185 -1.85 26.24 3.36
CA LYS A 185 -2.33 27.12 4.45
C LYS A 185 -3.19 26.36 5.46
N PHE A 186 -4.10 25.51 4.97
CA PHE A 186 -4.93 24.65 5.81
C PHE A 186 -4.07 23.70 6.65
N GLN A 187 -3.13 23.00 6.03
CA GLN A 187 -2.24 22.07 6.73
C GLN A 187 -1.35 22.77 7.77
N LYS A 188 -0.90 23.99 7.49
CA LYS A 188 -0.18 24.84 8.47
C LYS A 188 -1.04 25.14 9.70
N LYS A 189 -2.32 25.49 9.52
CA LYS A 189 -3.26 25.67 10.64
C LYS A 189 -3.47 24.36 11.39
N LEU A 190 -3.69 23.27 10.66
CA LEU A 190 -3.93 21.94 11.20
C LEU A 190 -2.73 21.42 12.03
N ASN A 191 -1.51 21.82 11.68
CA ASN A 191 -0.29 21.45 12.40
C ASN A 191 -0.37 21.79 13.90
N GLY A 192 -1.08 22.84 14.28
CA GLY A 192 -1.32 23.22 15.69
C GLY A 192 -2.14 22.20 16.48
N ASN A 193 -2.89 21.32 15.82
CA ASN A 193 -3.69 20.27 16.44
C ASN A 193 -2.99 18.90 16.43
N ILE A 194 -1.85 18.78 15.73
CA ILE A 194 -1.13 17.52 15.61
C ILE A 194 -0.34 17.22 16.88
N GLN A 195 -0.55 16.04 17.47
CA GLN A 195 0.24 15.53 18.57
C GLN A 195 1.56 14.94 18.05
N MET A 196 1.49 14.16 16.98
CA MET A 196 2.65 13.46 16.41
C MET A 196 2.45 13.18 14.92
N TYR A 197 3.53 13.30 14.18
CA TYR A 197 3.66 12.74 12.83
C TYR A 197 4.32 11.37 12.89
N THR A 198 3.58 10.34 12.47
CA THR A 198 4.06 8.95 12.49
C THR A 198 4.82 8.60 11.21
N LYS A 199 5.80 7.70 11.32
CA LYS A 199 6.63 7.24 10.20
C LYS A 199 5.81 6.53 9.11
N SER A 200 4.77 5.79 9.48
CA SER A 200 3.90 5.07 8.55
C SER A 200 2.45 5.50 8.67
N GLY A 201 1.66 5.30 7.60
CA GLY A 201 0.23 5.63 7.56
C GLY A 201 -0.57 4.98 8.69
N ALA A 202 -0.29 3.71 8.99
CA ALA A 202 -0.97 2.95 10.04
C ALA A 202 -0.53 3.32 11.47
N GLY A 203 0.61 3.99 11.64
CA GLY A 203 1.28 4.14 12.95
C GLY A 203 0.46 4.84 14.02
N GLY A 204 -0.42 5.76 13.65
CA GLY A 204 -1.25 6.55 14.56
C GLY A 204 -2.59 5.92 14.91
N ALA A 205 -2.98 4.79 14.32
CA ALA A 205 -4.31 4.21 14.51
C ALA A 205 -4.52 3.64 15.93
N MET A 206 -3.50 2.95 16.47
CA MET A 206 -3.59 2.38 17.82
C MET A 206 -3.66 3.43 18.94
N PRO A 207 -2.88 4.54 18.95
CA PRO A 207 -3.08 5.64 19.89
C PRO A 207 -4.50 6.20 19.90
N ILE A 208 -5.17 6.27 18.75
CA ILE A 208 -6.58 6.68 18.68
C ILE A 208 -7.49 5.60 19.26
N ALA A 209 -7.27 4.33 18.89
CA ALA A 209 -8.03 3.19 19.42
C ALA A 209 -8.05 3.15 20.95
N THR A 210 -6.90 3.37 21.57
CA THR A 210 -6.72 3.34 23.03
C THR A 210 -7.08 4.65 23.75
N GLY A 211 -7.44 5.70 23.01
CA GLY A 211 -7.82 7.01 23.58
C GLY A 211 -6.65 7.91 23.98
N GLN A 212 -5.44 7.58 23.58
CA GLN A 212 -4.25 8.44 23.75
C GLN A 212 -4.30 9.66 22.82
N CYS A 213 -5.10 9.56 21.77
CA CYS A 213 -5.33 10.61 20.80
C CYS A 213 -6.79 10.59 20.33
N ALA A 214 -7.29 11.72 19.89
CA ALA A 214 -8.70 11.88 19.52
C ALA A 214 -9.04 11.34 18.14
N SER A 215 -8.27 11.76 17.13
CA SER A 215 -8.59 11.49 15.72
C SER A 215 -7.35 11.53 14.84
N GLY A 216 -7.52 11.10 13.60
CA GLY A 216 -6.48 11.16 12.59
C GLY A 216 -6.98 10.78 11.20
N ILE A 217 -6.08 10.88 10.22
CA ILE A 217 -6.35 10.60 8.81
C ILE A 217 -5.59 9.35 8.42
N PHE A 218 -6.33 8.35 7.90
CA PHE A 218 -5.83 7.03 7.55
C PHE A 218 -6.38 6.57 6.21
N TYR A 219 -5.73 5.59 5.61
CA TYR A 219 -6.42 4.77 4.64
C TYR A 219 -7.46 3.89 5.33
N ILE A 220 -8.56 3.62 4.64
CA ILE A 220 -9.69 2.85 5.17
C ILE A 220 -9.27 1.48 5.71
N VAL A 221 -8.27 0.85 5.13
CA VAL A 221 -7.76 -0.46 5.56
C VAL A 221 -7.24 -0.41 7.00
N ASP A 222 -6.50 0.64 7.36
CA ASP A 222 -5.92 0.81 8.69
C ASP A 222 -7.02 1.14 9.72
N ALA A 223 -7.99 1.97 9.34
CA ALA A 223 -9.11 2.36 10.19
C ALA A 223 -10.07 1.19 10.46
N LEU A 224 -10.42 0.42 9.42
CA LEU A 224 -11.29 -0.77 9.55
C LEU A 224 -10.63 -1.86 10.38
N ASP A 225 -9.31 -2.01 10.28
CA ASP A 225 -8.58 -2.96 11.08
C ASP A 225 -8.74 -2.71 12.59
N ILE A 226 -8.71 -1.46 12.99
CA ILE A 226 -8.95 -1.04 14.38
C ILE A 226 -10.43 -1.24 14.76
N ALA A 227 -11.36 -0.81 13.91
CA ALA A 227 -12.78 -0.94 14.19
C ALA A 227 -13.23 -2.40 14.33
N GLN A 228 -12.71 -3.29 13.50
CA GLN A 228 -13.00 -4.73 13.54
C GLN A 228 -12.45 -5.45 14.78
N GLN A 229 -11.46 -4.87 15.45
CA GLN A 229 -10.95 -5.35 16.73
C GLN A 229 -11.84 -4.92 17.93
N GLY A 230 -12.92 -4.16 17.70
CA GLY A 230 -13.87 -3.74 18.74
C GLY A 230 -13.45 -2.53 19.54
N TYR A 231 -12.44 -1.77 19.11
CA TYR A 231 -12.07 -0.52 19.77
C TYR A 231 -13.18 0.55 19.64
N PRO A 232 -13.32 1.47 20.62
CA PRO A 232 -14.34 2.50 20.62
C PRO A 232 -13.99 3.62 19.62
N VAL A 233 -14.11 3.32 18.34
CA VAL A 233 -13.78 4.24 17.24
C VAL A 233 -14.94 4.33 16.26
N THR A 234 -15.00 5.44 15.54
CA THR A 234 -15.88 5.63 14.39
C THR A 234 -15.05 6.06 13.18
N ILE A 235 -15.53 5.68 12.00
CA ILE A 235 -14.92 6.02 10.72
C ILE A 235 -15.89 6.92 9.96
N THR A 236 -15.39 8.05 9.46
CA THR A 236 -16.16 8.95 8.59
C THR A 236 -15.33 9.33 7.38
N TYR A 237 -16.01 9.64 6.28
CA TYR A 237 -15.37 10.17 5.07
C TYR A 237 -15.61 11.67 4.98
N PRO A 238 -14.64 12.46 4.49
CA PRO A 238 -14.84 13.89 4.23
C PRO A 238 -15.95 14.11 3.20
N GLU A 239 -17.04 14.78 3.58
CA GLU A 239 -18.17 15.14 2.71
C GLU A 239 -17.75 16.13 1.62
N ASP A 240 -16.76 16.96 1.91
CA ASP A 240 -16.14 17.92 1.00
C ASP A 240 -15.19 17.31 -0.02
N GLY A 241 -15.00 15.98 0.04
CA GLY A 241 -14.31 15.20 -0.94
C GLY A 241 -12.98 14.62 -0.47
N VAL A 242 -12.65 13.43 -0.95
CA VAL A 242 -11.42 12.72 -0.61
C VAL A 242 -10.87 11.95 -1.80
N SER A 243 -9.56 11.94 -1.99
CA SER A 243 -8.94 11.06 -2.97
C SER A 243 -8.70 9.67 -2.38
N PHE A 244 -8.33 8.76 -3.24
CA PHE A 244 -8.00 7.38 -2.87
C PHE A 244 -6.63 6.98 -3.40
N GLY A 245 -5.96 6.09 -2.67
CA GLY A 245 -4.81 5.35 -3.16
C GLY A 245 -5.25 4.16 -4.00
N ILE A 246 -4.49 3.87 -5.04
CA ILE A 246 -4.55 2.60 -5.76
C ILE A 246 -3.41 1.76 -5.19
N GLU A 247 -3.72 0.76 -4.38
CA GLU A 247 -2.72 -0.23 -3.97
C GLU A 247 -2.24 -0.98 -5.20
N ALA A 248 -0.94 -1.05 -5.39
CA ALA A 248 -0.37 -1.59 -6.62
C ALA A 248 0.68 -2.68 -6.36
N THR A 249 1.02 -3.40 -7.41
CA THR A 249 2.18 -4.27 -7.48
C THR A 249 2.91 -4.06 -8.80
N GLY A 250 4.20 -4.37 -8.85
CA GLY A 250 5.00 -4.23 -10.06
C GLY A 250 6.35 -4.92 -9.95
N VAL A 251 6.90 -5.31 -11.10
CA VAL A 251 8.20 -5.97 -11.24
C VAL A 251 9.31 -4.92 -11.05
N ILE A 252 10.34 -5.28 -10.30
CA ILE A 252 11.54 -4.45 -10.14
C ILE A 252 12.52 -4.78 -11.27
N LYS A 253 12.95 -3.75 -12.00
CA LYS A 253 13.87 -3.89 -13.13
C LYS A 253 15.23 -4.40 -12.65
N GLY A 254 15.69 -5.49 -13.26
CA GLY A 254 16.99 -6.09 -12.94
C GLY A 254 17.01 -7.00 -11.72
N GLY A 255 15.83 -7.30 -11.13
CA GLY A 255 15.68 -8.34 -10.10
C GLY A 255 16.15 -9.71 -10.61
N LYS A 256 16.70 -10.54 -9.73
CA LYS A 256 17.34 -11.82 -10.09
C LYS A 256 16.34 -12.89 -10.46
N ASN A 257 15.13 -12.87 -9.88
CA ASN A 257 14.07 -13.86 -10.07
C ASN A 257 12.91 -13.25 -10.87
N ASN A 258 13.23 -12.75 -12.08
CA ASN A 258 12.29 -12.01 -12.91
C ASN A 258 11.07 -12.83 -13.36
N ALA A 259 11.26 -14.14 -13.61
CA ALA A 259 10.16 -15.04 -13.99
C ALA A 259 9.16 -15.21 -12.83
N GLU A 260 9.65 -15.42 -11.62
CA GLU A 260 8.88 -15.53 -10.39
C GLU A 260 8.17 -14.22 -10.06
N ALA A 261 8.84 -13.07 -10.28
CA ALA A 261 8.24 -11.75 -10.12
C ALA A 261 7.05 -11.53 -11.07
N LYS A 262 7.18 -11.91 -12.33
CA LYS A 262 6.08 -11.86 -13.30
C LYS A 262 4.94 -12.81 -12.92
N GLN A 263 5.26 -14.01 -12.45
CA GLN A 263 4.27 -14.96 -11.95
C GLN A 263 3.52 -14.39 -10.72
N PHE A 264 4.23 -13.70 -9.82
CA PHE A 264 3.58 -13.03 -8.69
C PHE A 264 2.63 -11.91 -9.15
N VAL A 265 3.05 -11.08 -10.09
CA VAL A 265 2.22 -9.98 -10.62
C VAL A 265 1.01 -10.52 -11.39
N ASP A 266 1.15 -11.62 -12.15
CA ASP A 266 0.04 -12.35 -12.76
C ASP A 266 -0.97 -12.83 -11.70
N TRP A 267 -0.47 -13.47 -10.65
CA TRP A 267 -1.29 -13.99 -9.55
C TRP A 267 -2.01 -12.86 -8.80
N ALA A 268 -1.31 -11.76 -8.49
CA ALA A 268 -1.87 -10.60 -7.80
C ALA A 268 -2.91 -9.82 -8.64
N ALA A 269 -2.88 -9.94 -9.97
CA ALA A 269 -3.89 -9.38 -10.87
C ALA A 269 -5.09 -10.33 -11.08
N SER A 270 -5.00 -11.58 -10.62
CA SER A 270 -6.01 -12.62 -10.88
C SER A 270 -7.31 -12.43 -10.09
N LYS A 271 -8.38 -13.04 -10.58
CA LYS A 271 -9.65 -13.12 -9.86
C LYS A 271 -9.50 -13.83 -8.51
N LYS A 272 -8.70 -14.90 -8.47
CA LYS A 272 -8.43 -15.66 -7.25
C LYS A 272 -7.84 -14.78 -6.15
N PHE A 273 -6.87 -13.93 -6.49
CA PHE A 273 -6.32 -12.97 -5.53
C PHE A 273 -7.36 -11.97 -5.04
N ALA A 274 -8.15 -11.38 -5.95
CA ALA A 274 -9.20 -10.44 -5.57
C ALA A 274 -10.25 -11.07 -4.65
N GLU A 275 -10.65 -12.32 -4.91
CA GLU A 275 -11.53 -13.09 -4.02
C GLU A 275 -10.86 -13.41 -2.68
N PHE A 276 -9.56 -13.72 -2.69
CA PHE A 276 -8.79 -13.97 -1.47
C PHE A 276 -8.75 -12.74 -0.55
N ILE A 277 -8.51 -11.53 -1.07
CA ILE A 277 -8.48 -10.31 -0.25
C ILE A 277 -9.84 -10.01 0.38
N VAL A 278 -10.94 -10.25 -0.35
CA VAL A 278 -12.31 -10.07 0.17
C VAL A 278 -12.62 -11.11 1.26
N ALA A 279 -12.39 -12.39 0.98
CA ALA A 279 -12.67 -13.49 1.91
C ALA A 279 -11.85 -13.37 3.21
N ASN A 280 -10.64 -12.85 3.11
CA ASN A 280 -9.72 -12.70 4.24
C ASN A 280 -9.83 -11.34 4.94
N LYS A 281 -10.83 -10.51 4.59
CA LYS A 281 -11.05 -9.17 5.17
C LYS A 281 -9.80 -8.28 5.10
N ILE A 282 -9.05 -8.39 4.01
CA ILE A 282 -8.04 -7.40 3.67
C ILE A 282 -8.80 -6.23 3.06
N ASN A 283 -9.12 -5.24 3.84
CA ASN A 283 -10.13 -4.21 3.65
C ASN A 283 -9.85 -3.26 2.46
N TYR A 284 -9.62 -3.82 1.28
CA TYR A 284 -9.49 -3.12 0.00
C TYR A 284 -10.77 -3.22 -0.81
N VAL A 285 -11.08 -2.19 -1.55
CA VAL A 285 -12.04 -2.31 -2.66
C VAL A 285 -11.32 -3.00 -3.80
N PRO A 286 -11.77 -4.17 -4.27
CA PRO A 286 -11.13 -4.85 -5.39
C PRO A 286 -11.05 -3.95 -6.63
N THR A 287 -9.93 -3.99 -7.34
CA THR A 287 -9.79 -3.29 -8.63
C THR A 287 -10.50 -4.00 -9.77
N ARG A 288 -10.71 -5.31 -9.66
CA ARG A 288 -11.39 -6.10 -10.67
C ARG A 288 -12.89 -5.84 -10.66
N THR A 289 -13.48 -5.64 -11.84
CA THR A 289 -14.93 -5.40 -12.00
C THR A 289 -15.80 -6.63 -11.76
N ASP A 290 -15.19 -7.82 -11.84
CA ASP A 290 -15.86 -9.12 -11.67
C ASP A 290 -15.80 -9.66 -10.22
N VAL A 291 -15.21 -8.89 -9.28
CA VAL A 291 -15.18 -9.20 -7.84
C VAL A 291 -15.68 -8.00 -7.05
N LYS A 292 -16.58 -8.25 -6.10
CA LYS A 292 -17.18 -7.20 -5.26
C LYS A 292 -16.98 -7.49 -3.78
N THR A 293 -16.82 -6.44 -2.99
CA THR A 293 -16.91 -6.53 -1.52
C THR A 293 -18.35 -6.32 -1.07
N SER A 294 -18.78 -7.05 -0.03
CA SER A 294 -20.06 -6.85 0.63
C SER A 294 -20.01 -5.83 1.78
N ASN A 295 -18.83 -5.30 2.12
CA ASN A 295 -18.67 -4.35 3.20
C ASN A 295 -19.18 -2.96 2.76
N PRO A 296 -20.29 -2.43 3.35
CA PRO A 296 -20.91 -1.19 2.89
C PRO A 296 -20.04 0.06 3.08
N ILE A 297 -19.07 0.03 4.00
CA ILE A 297 -18.14 1.15 4.20
C ILE A 297 -17.10 1.25 3.07
N LEU A 298 -16.92 0.18 2.30
CA LEU A 298 -16.05 0.14 1.13
C LEU A 298 -16.80 0.43 -0.19
N ASP A 299 -18.06 0.85 -0.13
CA ASP A 299 -18.85 1.22 -1.30
C ASP A 299 -18.46 2.62 -1.77
N LEU A 300 -17.58 2.67 -2.78
CA LEU A 300 -17.08 3.94 -3.34
C LEU A 300 -18.19 4.84 -3.90
N SER A 301 -19.36 4.30 -4.25
CA SER A 301 -20.49 5.11 -4.75
C SER A 301 -21.11 6.01 -3.67
N LYS A 302 -20.83 5.71 -2.40
CA LYS A 302 -21.28 6.48 -1.23
C LYS A 302 -20.25 7.46 -0.71
N ILE A 303 -19.08 7.51 -1.32
CA ILE A 303 -17.96 8.36 -0.90
C ILE A 303 -17.81 9.48 -1.94
N HIS A 304 -17.80 10.72 -1.49
CA HIS A 304 -17.46 11.84 -2.38
C HIS A 304 -15.97 11.77 -2.75
N THR A 305 -15.66 11.00 -3.79
CA THR A 305 -14.28 10.83 -4.26
C THR A 305 -13.87 11.93 -5.23
N VAL A 306 -12.69 12.51 -5.03
CA VAL A 306 -12.05 13.41 -6.00
C VAL A 306 -11.01 12.63 -6.80
N GLN A 307 -11.12 12.70 -8.11
CA GLN A 307 -10.20 12.01 -9.01
C GLN A 307 -8.87 12.77 -9.08
N VAL A 308 -7.79 12.03 -8.91
CA VAL A 308 -6.43 12.56 -9.02
C VAL A 308 -5.60 11.62 -9.88
N ASP A 309 -5.06 12.15 -10.96
CA ASP A 309 -4.22 11.39 -11.87
C ASP A 309 -2.97 10.83 -11.18
N THR A 310 -2.68 9.55 -11.37
CA THR A 310 -1.58 8.86 -10.69
C THR A 310 -0.20 9.33 -11.16
N ALA A 311 -0.04 9.65 -12.44
CA ALA A 311 1.21 10.17 -12.96
C ALA A 311 1.49 11.55 -12.38
N TRP A 312 0.49 12.42 -12.31
CA TRP A 312 0.58 13.72 -11.66
C TRP A 312 0.95 13.58 -10.17
N LYS A 313 0.34 12.64 -9.43
CA LYS A 313 0.72 12.36 -8.03
C LYS A 313 2.21 12.00 -7.92
N GLY A 314 2.70 11.15 -8.80
CA GLY A 314 4.12 10.76 -8.87
C GLY A 314 5.03 11.95 -9.16
N GLU A 315 4.64 12.82 -10.09
CA GLU A 315 5.36 14.03 -10.45
C GLU A 315 5.46 15.03 -9.30
N LYS A 316 4.34 15.30 -8.65
CA LYS A 316 4.22 16.28 -7.57
C LYS A 316 4.76 15.79 -6.23
N ARG A 317 5.06 14.50 -6.08
CA ARG A 317 5.47 13.93 -4.79
C ARG A 317 6.63 14.67 -4.14
N LYS A 318 7.72 14.87 -4.87
CA LYS A 318 8.94 15.53 -4.34
C LYS A 318 8.69 16.99 -3.99
N GLU A 319 8.04 17.71 -4.91
CA GLU A 319 7.69 19.13 -4.74
C GLU A 319 6.80 19.33 -3.51
N TYR A 320 5.70 18.59 -3.40
CA TYR A 320 4.74 18.75 -2.32
C TYR A 320 5.28 18.27 -0.97
N THR A 321 6.12 17.25 -0.96
CA THR A 321 6.82 16.84 0.26
C THR A 321 7.74 17.96 0.75
N GLN A 322 8.50 18.59 -0.15
CA GLN A 322 9.39 19.69 0.20
C GLN A 322 8.61 20.95 0.64
N ARG A 323 7.51 21.29 -0.05
CA ARG A 323 6.61 22.36 0.37
C ARG A 323 6.04 22.12 1.75
N TRP A 324 5.58 20.90 2.03
CA TRP A 324 5.07 20.53 3.35
C TRP A 324 6.13 20.69 4.45
N ILE A 325 7.38 20.29 4.20
CA ILE A 325 8.48 20.53 5.14
C ILE A 325 8.68 22.02 5.42
N ASN A 326 8.69 22.84 4.37
CA ASN A 326 9.05 24.26 4.49
C ASN A 326 7.91 25.13 5.03
N GLU A 327 6.67 24.83 4.69
CA GLU A 327 5.52 25.68 4.95
C GLU A 327 4.64 25.21 6.11
N VAL A 328 4.68 23.89 6.43
CA VAL A 328 3.78 23.31 7.43
C VAL A 328 4.48 22.99 8.72
N ILE A 329 5.66 22.32 8.68
CA ILE A 329 6.33 21.82 9.91
C ILE A 329 7.55 22.63 10.34
N LYS A 330 8.07 23.52 9.52
CA LYS A 330 9.04 24.55 9.91
C LYS A 330 8.34 25.83 10.32
#